data_b84198034f976c100c3928acb4739368
#
_entry.id   b84198034f976c100c3928acb4739368
#
_cell.length_a   1.000
_cell.length_b   1.000
_cell.length_c   1.000
_cell.angle_alpha   90.00
_cell.angle_beta   90.00
_cell.angle_gamma   90.00
#
_symmetry.space_group_name_H-M   'P 1'
#
loop_
_entity.id
_entity.type
_entity.pdbx_description
1 polymer ?
#
loop_
_entity_poly.entity_id
_entity_poly.type
_entity_poly.pdbx_seq_one_letter_code
_entity_poly.pdbx_strand_id
1 'polypeptide(L)'
;TGDYSQVYKQSLAFVLGIFMIIGILLIDYNFLGKYYKAMYIISLVLLAIILIPGIGAERGGARSWLNLGPLDFQTSELVKLTFILSYAKIVESRKDKLNTIKDIIPVVIYAIPFLGLLFAQPDLGTAIVFACIIAGMLFTAGLDINLIKRVIMVVLVSLPIIYMFMAPHQKGRIEAFLNPEDPTLKGNYQVMQSMIAIGSGGTTGKGLYNGSQSQEDFLPVQESDFIFAVIGEELGSVGMAFVIGLYALFLTRMLYIARQAKDFYGT
;
A
#
# COMPACT_ATOMS: atom_id res chain seq x y z
N THR A 1 14.51 -16.23 26.27
CA THR A 1 13.58 -17.24 25.71
C THR A 1 12.95 -16.67 24.46
N GLY A 2 13.54 -16.99 23.30
CA GLY A 2 13.09 -16.45 22.00
C GLY A 2 11.65 -16.84 21.73
N ASP A 3 10.80 -15.85 21.47
CA ASP A 3 9.44 -16.08 21.01
C ASP A 3 9.47 -16.48 19.52
N TYR A 4 9.46 -17.78 19.28
CA TYR A 4 9.43 -18.35 17.92
C TYR A 4 8.06 -18.21 17.22
N SER A 5 7.07 -17.58 17.87
CA SER A 5 5.71 -17.44 17.32
C SER A 5 5.71 -16.64 16.02
N GLN A 6 6.51 -15.59 15.92
CA GLN A 6 6.64 -14.77 14.71
C GLN A 6 7.29 -15.55 13.57
N VAL A 7 8.35 -16.30 13.85
CA VAL A 7 9.03 -17.15 12.85
C VAL A 7 8.07 -18.22 12.32
N TYR A 8 7.26 -18.83 13.19
CA TYR A 8 6.26 -19.80 12.77
C TYR A 8 5.18 -19.18 11.88
N LYS A 9 4.64 -18.02 12.27
CA LYS A 9 3.64 -17.28 11.46
C LYS A 9 4.20 -16.90 10.10
N GLN A 10 5.42 -16.41 10.04
CA GLN A 10 6.09 -16.01 8.80
C GLN A 10 6.36 -17.21 7.89
N SER A 11 6.83 -18.34 8.46
CA SER A 11 7.06 -19.57 7.72
C SER A 11 5.75 -20.13 7.14
N LEU A 12 4.67 -20.13 7.92
CA LEU A 12 3.35 -20.54 7.45
C LEU A 12 2.85 -19.64 6.31
N ALA A 13 2.97 -18.31 6.47
CA ALA A 13 2.59 -17.35 5.44
C ALA A 13 3.40 -17.54 4.15
N PHE A 14 4.70 -17.81 4.27
CA PHE A 14 5.59 -18.11 3.13
C PHE A 14 5.14 -19.35 2.36
N VAL A 15 4.87 -20.45 3.06
CA VAL A 15 4.39 -21.71 2.44
C VAL A 15 3.03 -21.48 1.75
N LEU A 16 2.08 -20.83 2.43
CA LEU A 16 0.79 -20.47 1.83
C LEU A 16 0.97 -19.58 0.59
N GLY A 17 1.90 -18.61 0.65
CA GLY A 17 2.24 -17.75 -0.48
C GLY A 17 2.72 -18.52 -1.69
N ILE A 18 3.57 -19.54 -1.51
CA ILE A 18 4.02 -20.41 -2.61
C ILE A 18 2.82 -21.14 -3.25
N PHE A 19 1.94 -21.72 -2.45
CA PHE A 19 0.74 -22.40 -2.97
C PHE A 19 -0.17 -21.42 -3.73
N MET A 20 -0.34 -20.19 -3.22
CA MET A 20 -1.09 -19.14 -3.91
C MET A 20 -0.46 -18.77 -5.25
N ILE A 21 0.86 -18.60 -5.31
CA ILE A 21 1.58 -18.32 -6.56
C ILE A 21 1.33 -19.43 -7.59
N ILE A 22 1.49 -20.69 -7.18
CA ILE A 22 1.23 -21.84 -8.06
C ILE A 22 -0.22 -21.83 -8.55
N GLY A 23 -1.18 -21.58 -7.66
CA GLY A 23 -2.59 -21.48 -8.02
C GLY A 23 -2.88 -20.35 -9.03
N ILE A 24 -2.29 -19.18 -8.84
CA ILE A 24 -2.46 -18.04 -9.74
C ILE A 24 -1.84 -18.31 -11.12
N LEU A 25 -0.68 -18.98 -11.17
CA LEU A 25 -0.03 -19.36 -12.44
C LEU A 25 -0.84 -20.34 -13.29
N LEU A 26 -1.75 -21.11 -12.68
CA LEU A 26 -2.63 -22.05 -13.38
C LEU A 26 -3.91 -21.38 -13.93
N ILE A 27 -4.19 -20.14 -13.51
CA ILE A 27 -5.41 -19.42 -13.90
C ILE A 27 -5.06 -18.41 -15.00
N ASP A 28 -5.77 -18.46 -16.11
CA ASP A 28 -5.69 -17.42 -17.14
C ASP A 28 -6.31 -16.12 -16.59
N TYR A 29 -5.53 -15.04 -16.57
CA TYR A 29 -6.01 -13.73 -16.10
C TYR A 29 -7.22 -13.21 -16.92
N ASN A 30 -7.35 -13.60 -18.20
CA ASN A 30 -8.52 -13.28 -19.02
C ASN A 30 -9.80 -13.93 -18.49
N PHE A 31 -9.69 -15.09 -17.83
CA PHE A 31 -10.83 -15.70 -17.12
C PHE A 31 -11.29 -14.81 -15.96
N LEU A 32 -10.35 -14.26 -15.19
CA LEU A 32 -10.67 -13.30 -14.12
C LEU A 32 -11.36 -12.05 -14.65
N GLY A 33 -10.92 -11.56 -15.81
CA GLY A 33 -11.54 -10.42 -16.49
C GLY A 33 -13.03 -10.59 -16.82
N LYS A 34 -13.51 -11.82 -17.01
CA LYS A 34 -14.95 -12.08 -17.23
C LYS A 34 -15.81 -11.80 -15.99
N TYR A 35 -15.23 -11.95 -14.81
CA TYR A 35 -15.92 -11.78 -13.53
C TYR A 35 -15.66 -10.40 -12.89
N TYR A 36 -15.16 -9.42 -13.65
CA TYR A 36 -14.81 -8.11 -13.13
C TYR A 36 -15.95 -7.41 -12.37
N LYS A 37 -17.22 -7.56 -12.80
CA LYS A 37 -18.38 -6.99 -12.10
C LYS A 37 -18.62 -7.64 -10.75
N ALA A 38 -18.47 -8.96 -10.67
CA ALA A 38 -18.61 -9.70 -9.41
C ALA A 38 -17.50 -9.31 -8.44
N MET A 39 -16.24 -9.26 -8.91
CA MET A 39 -15.11 -8.80 -8.11
C MET A 39 -15.31 -7.37 -7.60
N TYR A 40 -15.82 -6.48 -8.43
CA TYR A 40 -16.16 -5.11 -8.05
C TYR A 40 -17.18 -5.05 -6.91
N ILE A 41 -18.30 -5.77 -7.06
CA ILE A 41 -19.38 -5.78 -6.05
C ILE A 41 -18.88 -6.41 -4.76
N ILE A 42 -18.19 -7.56 -4.82
CA ILE A 42 -17.62 -8.22 -3.65
C ILE A 42 -16.65 -7.30 -2.92
N SER A 43 -15.80 -6.59 -3.65
CA SER A 43 -14.85 -5.63 -3.09
C SER A 43 -15.53 -4.48 -2.35
N LEU A 44 -16.58 -3.91 -2.93
CA LEU A 44 -17.37 -2.87 -2.26
C LEU A 44 -18.09 -3.39 -1.02
N VAL A 45 -18.64 -4.60 -1.08
CA VAL A 45 -19.29 -5.24 0.08
C VAL A 45 -18.27 -5.48 1.19
N LEU A 46 -17.07 -5.97 0.86
CA LEU A 46 -16.00 -6.19 1.83
C LEU A 46 -15.55 -4.89 2.52
N LEU A 47 -15.46 -3.78 1.78
CA LEU A 47 -15.16 -2.48 2.39
C LEU A 47 -16.34 -1.94 3.21
N ALA A 48 -17.57 -2.15 2.77
CA ALA A 48 -18.74 -1.64 3.45
C ALA A 48 -19.04 -2.40 4.76
N ILE A 49 -18.82 -3.71 4.79
CA ILE A 49 -19.15 -4.56 5.95
C ILE A 49 -18.33 -4.18 7.19
N ILE A 50 -17.12 -3.67 7.01
CA ILE A 50 -16.25 -3.21 8.11
C ILE A 50 -16.80 -1.97 8.81
N LEU A 51 -17.59 -1.15 8.11
CA LEU A 51 -18.23 0.01 8.72
C LEU A 51 -19.32 -0.36 9.71
N ILE A 52 -19.82 -1.60 9.67
CA ILE A 52 -20.85 -2.09 10.59
C ILE A 52 -20.22 -2.18 11.99
N PRO A 53 -20.85 -1.55 13.02
CA PRO A 53 -20.40 -1.66 14.39
C PRO A 53 -20.33 -3.13 14.85
N GLY A 54 -19.20 -3.50 15.46
CA GLY A 54 -18.98 -4.86 15.98
C GLY A 54 -18.31 -5.85 15.00
N ILE A 55 -18.20 -5.52 13.70
CA ILE A 55 -17.50 -6.36 12.70
C ILE A 55 -16.07 -5.86 12.49
N GLY A 56 -15.90 -4.56 12.22
CA GLY A 56 -14.60 -3.96 11.97
C GLY A 56 -13.86 -3.61 13.26
N ALA A 57 -12.58 -3.99 13.34
CA ALA A 57 -11.67 -3.58 14.39
C ALA A 57 -10.93 -2.29 13.99
N GLU A 58 -10.79 -1.37 14.96
CA GLU A 58 -10.08 -0.11 14.78
C GLU A 58 -8.62 -0.27 15.21
N ARG A 59 -7.69 0.08 14.31
CA ARG A 59 -6.26 0.12 14.60
C ARG A 59 -5.65 1.38 14.02
N GLY A 60 -4.85 2.07 14.81
CA GLY A 60 -4.19 3.31 14.40
C GLY A 60 -5.16 4.42 13.94
N GLY A 61 -6.41 4.41 14.42
CA GLY A 61 -7.44 5.39 14.07
C GLY A 61 -8.22 5.09 12.79
N ALA A 62 -7.96 3.94 12.14
CA ALA A 62 -8.72 3.47 10.99
C ALA A 62 -9.44 2.16 11.29
N ARG A 63 -10.69 2.05 10.85
CA ARG A 63 -11.48 0.83 10.98
C ARG A 63 -11.38 0.04 9.67
N SER A 64 -10.33 -0.77 9.53
CA SER A 64 -10.02 -1.48 8.29
C SER A 64 -9.69 -2.97 8.47
N TRP A 65 -9.77 -3.48 9.73
CA TRP A 65 -9.39 -4.83 10.07
C TRP A 65 -10.60 -5.72 10.41
N LEU A 66 -10.60 -6.95 9.90
CA LEU A 66 -11.50 -8.01 10.33
C LEU A 66 -10.77 -8.91 11.33
N ASN A 67 -11.41 -9.13 12.47
CA ASN A 67 -10.93 -10.01 13.51
C ASN A 67 -11.44 -11.43 13.22
N LEU A 68 -10.60 -12.27 12.63
CA LEU A 68 -10.92 -13.67 12.31
C LEU A 68 -10.27 -14.64 13.31
N GLY A 69 -10.39 -14.33 14.60
CA GLY A 69 -9.78 -15.12 15.67
C GLY A 69 -8.27 -14.89 15.77
N PRO A 70 -7.42 -15.89 15.51
CA PRO A 70 -5.96 -15.74 15.63
C PRO A 70 -5.32 -14.96 14.47
N LEU A 71 -6.09 -14.68 13.41
CA LEU A 71 -5.64 -13.97 12.22
C LEU A 71 -6.33 -12.64 12.10
N ASP A 72 -5.53 -11.58 12.05
CA ASP A 72 -5.98 -10.25 11.71
C ASP A 72 -5.92 -10.07 10.19
N PHE A 73 -7.05 -9.76 9.59
CA PHE A 73 -7.15 -9.62 8.14
C PHE A 73 -7.56 -8.19 7.79
N GLN A 74 -6.69 -7.48 7.07
CA GLN A 74 -7.02 -6.18 6.53
C GLN A 74 -7.72 -6.34 5.19
N THR A 75 -9.00 -6.03 5.12
CA THR A 75 -9.81 -6.25 3.91
C THR A 75 -9.33 -5.43 2.74
N SER A 76 -8.80 -4.22 2.97
CA SER A 76 -8.29 -3.37 1.91
C SER A 76 -7.12 -3.99 1.14
N GLU A 77 -6.35 -4.91 1.76
CA GLU A 77 -5.27 -5.63 1.06
C GLU A 77 -5.82 -6.54 -0.05
N LEU A 78 -6.86 -7.33 0.25
CA LEU A 78 -7.53 -8.15 -0.76
C LEU A 78 -8.26 -7.29 -1.80
N VAL A 79 -8.91 -6.22 -1.32
CA VAL A 79 -9.67 -5.32 -2.19
C VAL A 79 -8.76 -4.60 -3.18
N LYS A 80 -7.52 -4.26 -2.82
CA LYS A 80 -6.54 -3.71 -3.80
C LYS A 80 -6.37 -4.61 -5.01
N LEU A 81 -6.19 -5.91 -4.79
CA LEU A 81 -5.99 -6.87 -5.88
C LEU A 81 -7.23 -6.99 -6.77
N THR A 82 -8.39 -7.19 -6.15
CA THR A 82 -9.66 -7.32 -6.90
C THR A 82 -10.08 -6.02 -7.56
N PHE A 83 -9.75 -4.88 -6.97
CA PHE A 83 -9.93 -3.55 -7.59
C PHE A 83 -9.07 -3.39 -8.83
N ILE A 84 -7.76 -3.69 -8.76
CA ILE A 84 -6.86 -3.60 -9.91
C ILE A 84 -7.41 -4.44 -11.07
N LEU A 85 -7.78 -5.70 -10.82
CA LEU A 85 -8.32 -6.59 -11.84
C LEU A 85 -9.64 -6.08 -12.43
N SER A 86 -10.56 -5.59 -11.61
CA SER A 86 -11.84 -5.08 -12.09
C SER A 86 -11.70 -3.73 -12.80
N TYR A 87 -10.85 -2.86 -12.29
CA TYR A 87 -10.60 -1.53 -12.83
C TYR A 87 -9.87 -1.60 -14.17
N ALA A 88 -8.88 -2.50 -14.30
CA ALA A 88 -8.18 -2.76 -15.56
C ALA A 88 -9.17 -3.07 -16.70
N LYS A 89 -10.21 -3.87 -16.42
CA LYS A 89 -11.22 -4.22 -17.43
C LYS A 89 -12.08 -3.03 -17.84
N ILE A 90 -12.39 -2.12 -16.93
CA ILE A 90 -13.10 -0.87 -17.23
C ILE A 90 -12.23 0.06 -18.06
N VAL A 91 -10.96 0.23 -17.68
CA VAL A 91 -9.99 1.07 -18.41
C VAL A 91 -9.78 0.51 -19.82
N GLU A 92 -9.56 -0.80 -19.96
CA GLU A 92 -9.43 -1.48 -21.26
C GLU A 92 -10.63 -1.20 -22.18
N SER A 93 -11.85 -1.27 -21.65
CA SER A 93 -13.08 -1.04 -22.44
C SER A 93 -13.18 0.37 -23.02
N ARG A 94 -12.32 1.29 -22.59
CA ARG A 94 -12.33 2.71 -22.96
C ARG A 94 -10.99 3.25 -23.46
N LYS A 95 -9.98 2.40 -23.64
CA LYS A 95 -8.60 2.77 -23.99
C LYS A 95 -8.52 3.71 -25.21
N ASP A 96 -9.39 3.52 -26.21
CA ASP A 96 -9.38 4.32 -27.45
C ASP A 96 -10.15 5.65 -27.32
N LYS A 97 -10.74 5.93 -26.17
CA LYS A 97 -11.63 7.07 -25.91
C LYS A 97 -11.20 7.96 -24.75
N LEU A 98 -9.99 7.78 -24.20
CA LEU A 98 -9.52 8.52 -23.01
C LEU A 98 -8.90 9.89 -23.35
N ASN A 99 -9.36 10.54 -24.42
CA ASN A 99 -8.81 11.81 -24.88
C ASN A 99 -9.51 13.06 -24.32
N THR A 100 -10.71 12.90 -23.77
CA THR A 100 -11.53 14.00 -23.29
C THR A 100 -11.93 13.78 -21.84
N ILE A 101 -12.12 14.88 -21.08
CA ILE A 101 -12.61 14.82 -19.69
C ILE A 101 -13.91 14.00 -19.58
N LYS A 102 -14.81 14.13 -20.56
CA LYS A 102 -16.08 13.37 -20.58
C LYS A 102 -15.88 11.86 -20.68
N ASP A 103 -14.82 11.42 -21.31
CA ASP A 103 -14.52 9.99 -21.49
C ASP A 103 -13.93 9.36 -20.23
N ILE A 104 -13.30 10.18 -19.37
CA ILE A 104 -12.70 9.75 -18.13
C ILE A 104 -13.73 9.67 -16.98
N ILE A 105 -14.78 10.50 -17.04
CA ILE A 105 -15.82 10.55 -16.01
C ILE A 105 -16.34 9.15 -15.63
N PRO A 106 -16.71 8.25 -16.56
CA PRO A 106 -17.21 6.94 -16.19
C PRO A 106 -16.18 6.05 -15.50
N VAL A 107 -14.89 6.20 -15.86
CA VAL A 107 -13.78 5.46 -15.24
C VAL A 107 -13.54 5.97 -13.82
N VAL A 108 -13.59 7.28 -13.63
CA VAL A 108 -13.48 7.91 -12.30
C VAL A 108 -14.69 7.56 -11.44
N ILE A 109 -15.91 7.61 -11.97
CA ILE A 109 -17.14 7.23 -11.24
C ILE A 109 -17.04 5.79 -10.73
N TYR A 110 -16.41 4.89 -11.48
CA TYR A 110 -16.20 3.51 -11.06
C TYR A 110 -15.25 3.41 -9.85
N ALA A 111 -14.30 4.31 -9.70
CA ALA A 111 -13.36 4.36 -8.60
C ALA A 111 -13.90 5.11 -7.35
N ILE A 112 -14.79 6.07 -7.53
CA ILE A 112 -15.32 6.91 -6.43
C ILE A 112 -15.89 6.11 -5.24
N PRO A 113 -16.68 5.02 -5.42
CA PRO A 113 -17.21 4.26 -4.29
C PRO A 113 -16.13 3.67 -3.40
N PHE A 114 -15.00 3.23 -3.96
CA PHE A 114 -13.87 2.71 -3.18
C PHE A 114 -13.24 3.81 -2.33
N LEU A 115 -12.91 4.94 -2.96
CA LEU A 115 -12.34 6.07 -2.25
C LEU A 115 -13.31 6.59 -1.17
N GLY A 116 -14.60 6.67 -1.47
CA GLY A 116 -15.62 7.09 -0.51
C GLY A 116 -15.72 6.18 0.70
N LEU A 117 -15.68 4.86 0.51
CA LEU A 117 -15.68 3.89 1.61
C LEU A 117 -14.39 3.95 2.44
N LEU A 118 -13.23 4.12 1.80
CA LEU A 118 -11.94 4.27 2.49
C LEU A 118 -11.88 5.57 3.32
N PHE A 119 -12.43 6.66 2.81
CA PHE A 119 -12.59 7.90 3.59
C PHE A 119 -13.57 7.72 4.76
N ALA A 120 -14.65 6.95 4.58
CA ALA A 120 -15.58 6.63 5.67
C ALA A 120 -14.95 5.73 6.75
N GLN A 121 -13.89 4.98 6.43
CA GLN A 121 -13.10 4.15 7.36
C GLN A 121 -11.97 4.92 8.07
N PRO A 122 -11.84 6.22 7.98
CA PRO A 122 -10.70 7.13 8.13
C PRO A 122 -9.33 6.53 7.74
N ASP A 123 -9.28 5.69 6.70
CA ASP A 123 -8.04 5.06 6.20
C ASP A 123 -7.43 5.87 5.04
N LEU A 124 -6.86 7.02 5.39
CA LEU A 124 -6.26 7.93 4.42
C LEU A 124 -5.05 7.30 3.70
N GLY A 125 -4.27 6.49 4.41
CA GLY A 125 -3.09 5.83 3.83
C GLY A 125 -3.48 4.91 2.67
N THR A 126 -4.44 4.03 2.90
CA THR A 126 -4.98 3.16 1.84
C THR A 126 -5.67 3.94 0.73
N ALA A 127 -6.40 5.01 1.05
CA ALA A 127 -7.03 5.87 0.03
C ALA A 127 -6.00 6.50 -0.92
N ILE A 128 -4.84 6.94 -0.42
CA ILE A 128 -3.74 7.46 -1.23
C ILE A 128 -3.19 6.36 -2.15
N VAL A 129 -2.99 5.14 -1.63
CA VAL A 129 -2.53 4.00 -2.45
C VAL A 129 -3.50 3.72 -3.58
N PHE A 130 -4.82 3.70 -3.33
CA PHE A 130 -5.84 3.54 -4.38
C PHE A 130 -5.79 4.67 -5.39
N ALA A 131 -5.63 5.91 -4.96
CA ALA A 131 -5.48 7.06 -5.86
C ALA A 131 -4.24 6.91 -6.75
N CYS A 132 -3.12 6.45 -6.21
CA CYS A 132 -1.90 6.16 -7.00
C CYS A 132 -2.11 5.02 -8.00
N ILE A 133 -2.82 3.94 -7.62
CA ILE A 133 -3.17 2.84 -8.51
C ILE A 133 -4.03 3.37 -9.67
N ILE A 134 -5.08 4.13 -9.38
CA ILE A 134 -5.96 4.74 -10.39
C ILE A 134 -5.16 5.62 -11.36
N ALA A 135 -4.32 6.51 -10.81
CA ALA A 135 -3.49 7.41 -11.61
C ALA A 135 -2.50 6.64 -12.50
N GLY A 136 -1.84 5.61 -11.96
CA GLY A 136 -0.91 4.75 -12.70
C GLY A 136 -1.61 4.01 -13.84
N MET A 137 -2.77 3.42 -13.59
CA MET A 137 -3.54 2.70 -14.60
C MET A 137 -4.09 3.62 -15.69
N LEU A 138 -4.53 4.82 -15.36
CA LEU A 138 -4.96 5.82 -16.34
C LEU A 138 -3.76 6.36 -17.14
N PHE A 139 -2.60 6.52 -16.51
CA PHE A 139 -1.38 6.91 -17.20
C PHE A 139 -0.94 5.87 -18.24
N THR A 140 -0.92 4.58 -17.86
CA THR A 140 -0.58 3.47 -18.79
C THR A 140 -1.62 3.31 -19.89
N ALA A 141 -2.86 3.69 -19.65
CA ALA A 141 -3.93 3.72 -20.65
C ALA A 141 -3.79 4.84 -21.69
N GLY A 142 -2.75 5.66 -21.61
CA GLY A 142 -2.48 6.73 -22.59
C GLY A 142 -3.27 8.01 -22.32
N LEU A 143 -3.60 8.30 -21.06
CA LEU A 143 -4.24 9.55 -20.68
C LEU A 143 -3.41 10.76 -21.10
N ASP A 144 -4.04 11.79 -21.68
CA ASP A 144 -3.36 13.03 -22.07
C ASP A 144 -2.63 13.66 -20.87
N ILE A 145 -1.34 13.93 -21.05
CA ILE A 145 -0.48 14.51 -20.00
C ILE A 145 -0.97 15.87 -19.50
N ASN A 146 -1.64 16.64 -20.36
CA ASN A 146 -2.22 17.93 -19.97
C ASN A 146 -3.40 17.74 -19.01
N LEU A 147 -4.11 16.63 -19.15
CA LEU A 147 -5.20 16.29 -18.25
C LEU A 147 -4.68 15.83 -16.90
N ILE A 148 -3.60 15.03 -16.90
CA ILE A 148 -2.89 14.64 -15.67
C ILE A 148 -2.43 15.90 -14.91
N LYS A 149 -1.79 16.84 -15.61
CA LYS A 149 -1.37 18.12 -15.01
C LYS A 149 -2.54 18.89 -14.41
N ARG A 150 -3.70 18.93 -15.07
CA ARG A 150 -4.90 19.59 -14.55
C ARG A 150 -5.42 18.89 -13.28
N VAL A 151 -5.47 17.57 -13.27
CA VAL A 151 -5.89 16.80 -12.08
C VAL A 151 -4.93 17.05 -10.92
N ILE A 152 -3.63 16.99 -11.15
CA ILE A 152 -2.61 17.30 -10.13
C ILE A 152 -2.80 18.74 -9.62
N MET A 153 -3.02 19.71 -10.50
CA MET A 153 -3.27 21.11 -10.11
C MET A 153 -4.51 21.22 -9.21
N VAL A 154 -5.61 20.56 -9.57
CA VAL A 154 -6.84 20.54 -8.77
C VAL A 154 -6.59 19.91 -7.40
N VAL A 155 -5.85 18.78 -7.34
CA VAL A 155 -5.48 18.13 -6.07
C VAL A 155 -4.64 19.08 -5.22
N LEU A 156 -3.60 19.69 -5.78
CA LEU A 156 -2.73 20.63 -5.05
C LEU A 156 -3.51 21.82 -4.50
N VAL A 157 -4.42 22.40 -5.28
CA VAL A 157 -5.27 23.51 -4.84
C VAL A 157 -6.26 23.07 -3.76
N SER A 158 -6.70 21.80 -3.79
CA SER A 158 -7.64 21.27 -2.78
C SER A 158 -6.95 20.83 -1.47
N LEU A 159 -5.62 20.67 -1.43
CA LEU A 159 -4.89 20.24 -0.23
C LEU A 159 -5.18 21.11 1.02
N PRO A 160 -5.19 22.45 0.96
CA PRO A 160 -5.52 23.26 2.13
C PRO A 160 -6.95 23.01 2.64
N ILE A 161 -7.89 22.79 1.72
CA ILE A 161 -9.28 22.49 2.06
C ILE A 161 -9.39 21.12 2.71
N ILE A 162 -8.73 20.12 2.12
CA ILE A 162 -8.66 18.75 2.68
C ILE A 162 -8.07 18.80 4.08
N TYR A 163 -6.97 19.54 4.28
CA TYR A 163 -6.33 19.68 5.58
C TYR A 163 -7.27 20.24 6.65
N MET A 164 -8.14 21.18 6.30
CA MET A 164 -9.13 21.73 7.26
C MET A 164 -10.09 20.66 7.79
N PHE A 165 -10.50 19.72 6.95
CA PHE A 165 -11.45 18.65 7.29
C PHE A 165 -10.79 17.37 7.86
N MET A 166 -9.46 17.32 7.93
CA MET A 166 -8.74 16.17 8.48
C MET A 166 -8.97 16.02 9.98
N ALA A 167 -9.05 14.78 10.43
CA ALA A 167 -9.14 14.43 11.85
C ALA A 167 -7.84 14.81 12.59
N PRO A 168 -7.91 15.09 13.91
CA PRO A 168 -6.73 15.51 14.68
C PRO A 168 -5.55 14.53 14.59
N HIS A 169 -5.80 13.22 14.59
CA HIS A 169 -4.74 12.21 14.46
C HIS A 169 -4.07 12.21 13.09
N GLN A 170 -4.79 12.61 12.02
CA GLN A 170 -4.23 12.73 10.67
C GLN A 170 -3.37 14.00 10.56
N LYS A 171 -3.83 15.13 11.12
CA LYS A 171 -3.04 16.36 11.22
C LYS A 171 -1.76 16.13 12.00
N GLY A 172 -1.85 15.43 13.14
CA GLY A 172 -0.67 15.08 13.93
C GLY A 172 0.37 14.24 13.17
N ARG A 173 -0.04 13.36 12.25
CA ARG A 173 0.89 12.63 11.38
C ARG A 173 1.61 13.54 10.38
N ILE A 174 0.92 14.54 9.82
CA ILE A 174 1.54 15.53 8.93
C ILE A 174 2.52 16.40 9.71
N GLU A 175 2.14 16.84 10.89
CA GLU A 175 2.97 17.65 11.76
C GLU A 175 4.24 16.89 12.20
N ALA A 176 4.09 15.63 12.58
CA ALA A 176 5.20 14.73 12.90
C ALA A 176 6.15 14.53 11.70
N PHE A 177 5.59 14.39 10.50
CA PHE A 177 6.39 14.26 9.28
C PHE A 177 7.17 15.52 8.93
N LEU A 178 6.58 16.70 9.14
CA LEU A 178 7.21 17.99 8.87
C LEU A 178 8.25 18.38 9.94
N ASN A 179 8.11 17.87 11.16
CA ASN A 179 8.99 18.16 12.29
C ASN A 179 9.52 16.86 12.91
N PRO A 180 10.32 16.06 12.19
CA PRO A 180 10.76 14.74 12.64
C PRO A 180 11.66 14.78 13.88
N GLU A 181 12.25 15.93 14.20
CA GLU A 181 13.13 16.14 15.35
C GLU A 181 12.41 16.50 16.65
N ASP A 182 11.10 16.78 16.59
CA ASP A 182 10.32 17.14 17.78
C ASP A 182 9.88 15.88 18.54
N PRO A 183 10.47 15.58 19.72
CA PRO A 183 10.15 14.37 20.47
C PRO A 183 8.78 14.41 21.14
N THR A 184 8.12 15.57 21.19
CA THR A 184 6.80 15.73 21.83
C THR A 184 5.66 15.23 20.97
N LEU A 185 5.89 15.12 19.66
CA LEU A 185 4.88 14.66 18.70
C LEU A 185 4.76 13.13 18.71
N LYS A 186 3.53 12.64 18.81
CA LYS A 186 3.24 11.21 18.76
C LYS A 186 3.71 10.57 17.45
N GLY A 187 4.52 9.55 17.54
CA GLY A 187 5.10 8.84 16.39
C GLY A 187 6.54 9.25 16.07
N ASN A 188 6.99 10.44 16.47
CA ASN A 188 8.37 10.87 16.22
C ASN A 188 9.38 10.04 16.98
N TYR A 189 9.03 9.50 18.14
CA TYR A 189 9.91 8.58 18.87
C TYR A 189 10.37 7.41 17.99
N GLN A 190 9.43 6.75 17.31
CA GLN A 190 9.74 5.61 16.43
C GLN A 190 10.62 6.03 15.24
N VAL A 191 10.31 7.18 14.64
CA VAL A 191 11.09 7.74 13.53
C VAL A 191 12.51 8.10 13.99
N MET A 192 12.64 8.75 15.14
CA MET A 192 13.95 9.06 15.75
C MET A 192 14.76 7.81 16.02
N GLN A 193 14.16 6.80 16.66
CA GLN A 193 14.87 5.54 16.95
C GLN A 193 15.29 4.81 15.66
N SER A 194 14.45 4.84 14.62
CA SER A 194 14.83 4.29 13.32
C SER A 194 15.99 5.04 12.65
N MET A 195 16.02 6.37 12.76
CA MET A 195 17.17 7.19 12.26
C MET A 195 18.45 6.90 13.05
N ILE A 196 18.35 6.75 14.37
CA ILE A 196 19.50 6.40 15.23
C ILE A 196 19.99 4.99 14.87
N ALA A 197 19.11 4.02 14.68
CA ALA A 197 19.46 2.66 14.27
C ALA A 197 20.25 2.67 12.94
N ILE A 198 19.68 3.31 11.90
CA ILE A 198 20.33 3.44 10.58
C ILE A 198 21.69 4.14 10.70
N GLY A 199 21.73 5.28 11.40
CA GLY A 199 22.95 6.06 11.56
C GLY A 199 24.04 5.30 12.34
N SER A 200 23.67 4.50 13.31
CA SER A 200 24.61 3.72 14.13
C SER A 200 25.24 2.53 13.38
N GLY A 201 24.62 2.04 12.31
CA GLY A 201 25.15 0.94 11.49
C GLY A 201 26.30 1.34 10.57
N GLY A 202 26.47 2.61 10.25
CA GLY A 202 27.54 3.08 9.36
C GLY A 202 27.55 2.39 7.99
N THR A 203 28.73 2.06 7.48
CA THR A 203 28.87 1.44 6.15
C THR A 203 28.61 -0.05 6.13
N THR A 204 29.14 -0.80 7.09
CA THR A 204 29.15 -2.27 7.11
C THR A 204 28.22 -2.89 8.16
N GLY A 205 27.58 -2.06 8.98
CA GLY A 205 26.73 -2.52 10.06
C GLY A 205 27.50 -2.95 11.31
N LYS A 206 26.74 -3.21 12.38
CA LYS A 206 27.24 -3.75 13.65
C LYS A 206 27.40 -5.28 13.64
N GLY A 207 26.91 -5.95 12.59
CA GLY A 207 26.80 -7.39 12.50
C GLY A 207 25.42 -7.90 12.91
N LEU A 208 25.05 -9.09 12.43
CA LEU A 208 23.78 -9.73 12.71
C LEU A 208 23.59 -9.95 14.22
N TYR A 209 22.43 -9.60 14.73
CA TYR A 209 22.02 -9.70 16.13
C TYR A 209 22.86 -8.85 17.11
N ASN A 210 23.64 -7.88 16.61
CA ASN A 210 24.45 -6.99 17.43
C ASN A 210 23.91 -5.53 17.43
N GLY A 211 22.71 -5.32 16.89
CA GLY A 211 22.07 -4.01 16.89
C GLY A 211 21.57 -3.64 18.30
N SER A 212 22.05 -2.54 18.87
CA SER A 212 21.58 -2.08 20.18
C SER A 212 20.13 -1.58 20.14
N GLN A 213 19.73 -0.91 19.07
CA GLN A 213 18.36 -0.38 18.95
C GLN A 213 17.34 -1.50 18.70
N SER A 214 17.74 -2.50 17.92
CA SER A 214 16.88 -3.65 17.59
C SER A 214 16.84 -4.70 18.69
N GLN A 215 17.92 -4.92 19.45
CA GLN A 215 17.96 -5.98 20.48
C GLN A 215 17.44 -5.52 21.86
N GLU A 216 17.46 -4.23 22.15
CA GLU A 216 17.04 -3.67 23.42
C GLU A 216 15.61 -3.09 23.39
N ASP A 217 14.81 -3.47 22.37
CA ASP A 217 13.41 -3.06 22.17
C ASP A 217 13.17 -1.54 22.11
N PHE A 218 14.20 -0.75 21.78
CA PHE A 218 14.04 0.69 21.55
C PHE A 218 13.25 1.00 20.28
N LEU A 219 13.23 0.06 19.33
CA LEU A 219 12.51 0.18 18.07
C LEU A 219 11.23 -0.68 18.11
N PRO A 220 10.05 -0.10 18.41
CA PRO A 220 8.81 -0.87 18.46
C PRO A 220 8.43 -1.37 17.04
N VAL A 221 7.81 -2.56 16.98
CA VAL A 221 7.35 -3.19 15.73
C VAL A 221 8.47 -3.34 14.69
N GLN A 222 9.66 -3.67 15.17
CA GLN A 222 10.89 -3.77 14.36
C GLN A 222 10.80 -4.87 13.28
N GLU A 223 10.01 -5.94 13.53
CA GLU A 223 9.90 -7.07 12.60
C GLU A 223 9.05 -6.77 11.35
N SER A 224 8.29 -5.66 11.33
CA SER A 224 7.44 -5.28 10.21
C SER A 224 7.70 -3.85 9.73
N ASP A 225 7.28 -2.85 10.52
CA ASP A 225 7.23 -1.46 10.07
C ASP A 225 8.62 -0.83 9.97
N PHE A 226 9.57 -1.28 10.79
CA PHE A 226 10.93 -0.74 10.85
C PHE A 226 12.03 -1.74 10.47
N ILE A 227 11.68 -2.83 9.77
CA ILE A 227 12.66 -3.85 9.34
C ILE A 227 13.84 -3.26 8.56
N PHE A 228 13.60 -2.22 7.76
CA PHE A 228 14.65 -1.55 7.01
C PHE A 228 15.65 -0.81 7.92
N ALA A 229 15.20 -0.31 9.07
CA ALA A 229 16.08 0.29 10.07
C ALA A 229 16.96 -0.76 10.76
N VAL A 230 16.42 -1.96 11.03
CA VAL A 230 17.18 -3.10 11.53
C VAL A 230 18.25 -3.52 10.54
N ILE A 231 17.91 -3.63 9.24
CA ILE A 231 18.88 -3.90 8.18
C ILE A 231 19.97 -2.84 8.15
N GLY A 232 19.60 -1.56 8.31
CA GLY A 232 20.56 -0.45 8.37
C GLY A 232 21.50 -0.54 9.57
N GLU A 233 21.01 -0.94 10.73
CA GLU A 233 21.82 -1.10 11.93
C GLU A 233 22.76 -2.30 11.85
N GLU A 234 22.25 -3.47 11.40
CA GLU A 234 23.01 -4.73 11.41
C GLU A 234 23.93 -4.90 10.20
N LEU A 235 23.47 -4.50 9.00
CA LEU A 235 24.20 -4.67 7.73
C LEU A 235 24.74 -3.36 7.14
N GLY A 236 24.45 -2.24 7.76
CA GLY A 236 24.90 -0.92 7.33
C GLY A 236 24.33 -0.45 6.00
N SER A 237 24.94 0.61 5.45
CA SER A 237 24.51 1.18 4.17
C SER A 237 24.68 0.20 3.00
N VAL A 238 25.62 -0.72 3.06
CA VAL A 238 25.79 -1.77 2.05
C VAL A 238 24.60 -2.71 2.02
N GLY A 239 24.11 -3.17 3.21
CA GLY A 239 22.94 -4.01 3.30
C GLY A 239 21.66 -3.30 2.81
N MET A 240 21.49 -2.02 3.18
CA MET A 240 20.38 -1.20 2.69
C MET A 240 20.41 -1.03 1.17
N ALA A 241 21.59 -0.72 0.59
CA ALA A 241 21.76 -0.57 -0.85
C ALA A 241 21.45 -1.89 -1.59
N PHE A 242 21.86 -3.02 -1.04
CA PHE A 242 21.55 -4.34 -1.60
C PHE A 242 20.03 -4.58 -1.64
N VAL A 243 19.30 -4.32 -0.55
CA VAL A 243 17.83 -4.47 -0.50
C VAL A 243 17.14 -3.53 -1.49
N ILE A 244 17.55 -2.25 -1.55
CA ILE A 244 17.02 -1.28 -2.53
C ILE A 244 17.29 -1.77 -3.96
N GLY A 245 18.49 -2.29 -4.23
CA GLY A 245 18.86 -2.87 -5.52
C GLY A 245 17.97 -4.04 -5.94
N LEU A 246 17.67 -4.95 -4.99
CA LEU A 246 16.73 -6.05 -5.24
C LEU A 246 15.32 -5.55 -5.56
N TYR A 247 14.81 -4.55 -4.83
CA TYR A 247 13.51 -3.95 -5.14
C TYR A 247 13.52 -3.26 -6.51
N ALA A 248 14.56 -2.53 -6.84
CA ALA A 248 14.70 -1.90 -8.16
C ALA A 248 14.70 -2.94 -9.29
N LEU A 249 15.45 -4.03 -9.12
CA LEU A 249 15.47 -5.15 -10.07
C LEU A 249 14.09 -5.79 -10.22
N PHE A 250 13.41 -6.05 -9.10
CA PHE A 250 12.08 -6.65 -9.09
C PHE A 250 11.06 -5.76 -9.81
N LEU A 251 11.00 -4.45 -9.47
CA LEU A 251 10.09 -3.50 -10.11
C LEU A 251 10.39 -3.34 -11.61
N THR A 252 11.67 -3.25 -11.99
CA THR A 252 12.07 -3.18 -13.40
C THR A 252 11.63 -4.42 -14.16
N ARG A 253 11.76 -5.60 -13.54
CA ARG A 253 11.31 -6.86 -14.14
C ARG A 253 9.81 -6.92 -14.30
N MET A 254 9.04 -6.44 -13.33
CA MET A 254 7.58 -6.35 -13.42
C MET A 254 7.15 -5.42 -14.57
N LEU A 255 7.77 -4.23 -14.69
CA LEU A 255 7.50 -3.29 -15.78
C LEU A 255 7.86 -3.90 -17.15
N TYR A 256 8.96 -4.65 -17.23
CA TYR A 256 9.34 -5.35 -18.46
C TYR A 256 8.29 -6.40 -18.85
N ILE A 257 7.80 -7.20 -17.91
CA ILE A 257 6.74 -8.19 -18.15
C ILE A 257 5.44 -7.51 -18.58
N ALA A 258 5.05 -6.43 -17.91
CA ALA A 258 3.85 -5.66 -18.25
C ALA A 258 3.90 -5.16 -19.71
N ARG A 259 5.06 -4.63 -20.14
CA ARG A 259 5.24 -4.17 -21.55
C ARG A 259 5.18 -5.30 -22.58
N GLN A 260 5.40 -6.55 -22.19
CA GLN A 260 5.30 -7.72 -23.07
C GLN A 260 3.95 -8.44 -22.98
N ALA A 261 3.00 -7.88 -22.23
CA ALA A 261 1.67 -8.46 -22.13
C ALA A 261 1.01 -8.56 -23.51
N LYS A 262 0.26 -9.65 -23.73
CA LYS A 262 -0.38 -9.95 -25.02
C LYS A 262 -1.55 -9.02 -25.33
N ASP A 263 -2.15 -8.45 -24.32
CA ASP A 263 -3.32 -7.60 -24.42
C ASP A 263 -3.24 -6.44 -23.43
N PHE A 264 -4.11 -5.45 -23.63
CA PHE A 264 -4.15 -4.25 -22.82
C PHE A 264 -4.59 -4.54 -21.36
N TYR A 265 -5.40 -5.57 -21.14
CA TYR A 265 -5.82 -5.98 -19.83
C TYR A 265 -4.66 -6.53 -18.99
N GLY A 266 -3.70 -7.19 -19.62
CA GLY A 266 -2.52 -7.74 -18.97
C GLY A 266 -1.38 -6.73 -18.75
N THR A 267 -1.46 -5.54 -19.36
CA THR A 267 -0.47 -4.46 -19.19
C THR A 267 -0.69 -3.70 -17.91
#